data_1d4958a480a194601331707fff32bd52
#
_entry.id   1d4958a480a194601331707fff32bd52
#
_cell.length_a   1.000
_cell.length_b   1.000
_cell.length_c   1.000
_cell.angle_alpha   90.00
_cell.angle_beta   90.00
_cell.angle_gamma   90.00
#
_symmetry.space_group_name_H-M   'P 1'
#
loop_
_entity.id
_entity.type
_entity.pdbx_description
1 polymer ?
#
loop_
_entity_poly.entity_id
_entity_poly.type
_entity_poly.pdbx_seq_one_letter_code
_entity_poly.pdbx_strand_id
1 'polypeptide(L)'
;MAQTKEEQLQKAYAATLQRLERIRNHLDTRPRSGRLAGKVAIITGCGSLTGIGRATALQFAHEGVKHIYVCDIDDENLPSLKETITKRYPDVKCTAIASDAADEASVTSIIDQCLSDNGHLDIFFANAARATGAPISATDVEDLETTHHINVTSCFLACKHAAAAMLKTHPQHKPEPSGSIVMTASVAGLRSGAGSVDYSASKAAVISLAQTTAWQLQKTNVRVNAVCPGLIETGMTLPTFEMARARGTAGKIGQLNPTARYGVAAEIANAVTFLASDEATYVNGVALPVDGGLQASLPVMPGKSY
;
A
#
# COMPACT_ATOMS: atom_id res chain seq x y z
N MET A 1 -31.72 -33.61 -4.98
CA MET A 1 -30.99 -33.89 -3.73
C MET A 1 -30.46 -32.57 -3.16
N ALA A 2 -30.65 -32.31 -1.88
CA ALA A 2 -30.09 -31.10 -1.26
C ALA A 2 -28.56 -31.22 -1.23
N GLN A 3 -27.84 -30.15 -1.62
CA GLN A 3 -26.40 -30.10 -1.55
C GLN A 3 -25.91 -30.24 -0.11
N THR A 4 -24.84 -30.98 0.10
CA THR A 4 -24.21 -31.11 1.40
C THR A 4 -23.62 -29.76 1.85
N LYS A 5 -23.45 -29.55 3.15
CA LYS A 5 -22.83 -28.35 3.70
C LYS A 5 -21.40 -28.13 3.15
N GLU A 6 -20.69 -29.21 2.88
CA GLU A 6 -19.34 -29.19 2.33
C GLU A 6 -19.34 -28.73 0.87
N GLU A 7 -20.26 -29.24 0.04
CA GLU A 7 -20.45 -28.80 -1.34
C GLU A 7 -20.81 -27.31 -1.43
N GLN A 8 -21.65 -26.81 -0.51
CA GLN A 8 -22.01 -25.40 -0.42
C GLN A 8 -20.80 -24.53 -0.07
N LEU A 9 -19.96 -24.95 0.89
CA LEU A 9 -18.74 -24.26 1.27
C LEU A 9 -17.70 -24.22 0.12
N GLN A 10 -17.52 -25.34 -0.57
CA GLN A 10 -16.62 -25.41 -1.72
C GLN A 10 -17.09 -24.50 -2.86
N LYS A 11 -18.37 -24.48 -3.14
CA LYS A 11 -18.96 -23.59 -4.16
C LYS A 11 -18.79 -22.10 -3.79
N ALA A 12 -19.03 -21.74 -2.53
CA ALA A 12 -18.84 -20.39 -2.05
C ALA A 12 -17.37 -19.95 -2.13
N TYR A 13 -16.43 -20.84 -1.78
CA TYR A 13 -15.01 -20.57 -1.89
C TYR A 13 -14.57 -20.42 -3.36
N ALA A 14 -15.02 -21.27 -4.25
CA ALA A 14 -14.75 -21.16 -5.69
C ALA A 14 -15.25 -19.81 -6.27
N ALA A 15 -16.45 -19.38 -5.89
CA ALA A 15 -17.01 -18.08 -6.29
C ALA A 15 -16.16 -16.91 -5.75
N THR A 16 -15.64 -17.05 -4.53
CA THR A 16 -14.72 -16.07 -3.93
C THR A 16 -13.42 -15.96 -4.73
N LEU A 17 -12.82 -17.09 -5.11
CA LEU A 17 -11.60 -17.11 -5.93
C LEU A 17 -11.81 -16.45 -7.30
N GLN A 18 -12.92 -16.74 -7.99
CA GLN A 18 -13.29 -16.10 -9.26
C GLN A 18 -13.46 -14.58 -9.11
N ARG A 19 -14.05 -14.14 -8.00
CA ARG A 19 -14.18 -12.70 -7.69
C ARG A 19 -12.82 -12.05 -7.49
N LEU A 20 -11.94 -12.67 -6.70
CA LEU A 20 -10.59 -12.17 -6.45
C LEU A 20 -9.77 -12.10 -7.74
N GLU A 21 -9.90 -13.08 -8.63
CA GLU A 21 -9.23 -13.07 -9.93
C GLU A 21 -9.69 -11.90 -10.81
N ARG A 22 -10.99 -11.62 -10.86
CA ARG A 22 -11.50 -10.43 -11.57
C ARG A 22 -10.98 -9.12 -10.97
N ILE A 23 -10.82 -9.07 -9.63
CA ILE A 23 -10.26 -7.88 -8.96
C ILE A 23 -8.77 -7.73 -9.28
N ARG A 24 -7.99 -8.81 -9.30
CA ARG A 24 -6.56 -8.76 -9.67
C ARG A 24 -6.36 -8.26 -11.09
N ASN A 25 -7.20 -8.70 -12.01
CA ASN A 25 -7.10 -8.40 -13.44
C ASN A 25 -8.00 -7.22 -13.87
N HIS A 26 -8.47 -6.40 -12.92
CA HIS A 26 -9.42 -5.31 -13.23
C HIS A 26 -8.86 -4.27 -14.21
N LEU A 27 -7.53 -4.09 -14.26
CA LEU A 27 -6.88 -3.18 -15.20
C LEU A 27 -6.95 -3.65 -16.67
N ASP A 28 -7.26 -4.93 -16.92
CA ASP A 28 -7.40 -5.46 -18.28
C ASP A 28 -8.73 -5.06 -18.93
N THR A 29 -9.73 -4.79 -18.11
CA THR A 29 -11.11 -4.49 -18.55
C THR A 29 -11.55 -3.05 -18.26
N ARG A 30 -10.84 -2.33 -17.39
CA ARG A 30 -11.17 -0.95 -17.05
C ARG A 30 -10.55 0.03 -18.05
N PRO A 31 -11.31 1.00 -18.56
CA PRO A 31 -10.72 2.10 -19.32
C PRO A 31 -9.84 2.97 -18.41
N ARG A 32 -8.80 3.57 -19.00
CA ARG A 32 -7.97 4.57 -18.33
C ARG A 32 -8.80 5.83 -18.08
N SER A 33 -8.81 6.33 -16.86
CA SER A 33 -9.57 7.54 -16.49
C SER A 33 -8.68 8.79 -16.33
N GLY A 34 -7.36 8.63 -16.30
CA GLY A 34 -6.42 9.75 -16.26
C GLY A 34 -6.36 10.49 -14.93
N ARG A 35 -6.78 9.85 -13.83
CA ARG A 35 -6.79 10.49 -12.48
C ARG A 35 -5.44 11.02 -12.01
N LEU A 36 -4.35 10.48 -12.56
CA LEU A 36 -2.98 10.88 -12.24
C LEU A 36 -2.25 11.49 -13.44
N ALA A 37 -3.00 11.95 -14.45
CA ALA A 37 -2.42 12.51 -15.67
C ALA A 37 -1.41 13.63 -15.35
N GLY A 38 -0.19 13.52 -15.90
CA GLY A 38 0.88 14.50 -15.73
C GLY A 38 1.60 14.48 -14.38
N LYS A 39 1.14 13.72 -13.39
CA LYS A 39 1.78 13.64 -12.06
C LYS A 39 3.07 12.82 -12.08
N VAL A 40 3.96 13.12 -11.15
CA VAL A 40 5.22 12.40 -10.91
C VAL A 40 5.17 11.72 -9.56
N ALA A 41 5.48 10.42 -9.52
CA ALA A 41 5.33 9.59 -8.34
C ALA A 41 6.60 8.81 -7.96
N ILE A 42 6.85 8.69 -6.65
CA ILE A 42 7.83 7.77 -6.06
C ILE A 42 7.06 6.73 -5.23
N ILE A 43 7.42 5.45 -5.39
CA ILE A 43 6.79 4.33 -4.68
C ILE A 43 7.89 3.43 -4.12
N THR A 44 7.91 3.22 -2.80
CA THR A 44 8.82 2.29 -2.13
C THR A 44 8.17 0.93 -1.86
N GLY A 45 8.96 -0.14 -1.73
CA GLY A 45 8.44 -1.48 -1.47
C GLY A 45 7.76 -2.10 -2.70
N CYS A 46 8.42 -2.03 -3.89
CA CYS A 46 7.88 -2.51 -5.16
C CYS A 46 8.42 -3.89 -5.59
N GLY A 47 9.37 -4.50 -4.85
CA GLY A 47 10.07 -5.72 -5.24
C GLY A 47 9.20 -6.99 -5.17
N SER A 48 8.20 -7.05 -4.30
CA SER A 48 7.33 -8.22 -4.21
C SER A 48 6.41 -8.35 -5.43
N LEU A 49 6.40 -9.53 -6.07
CA LEU A 49 5.58 -9.82 -7.27
C LEU A 49 4.06 -9.66 -7.01
N THR A 50 3.62 -9.92 -5.79
CA THR A 50 2.21 -9.80 -5.37
C THR A 50 2.00 -8.65 -4.39
N GLY A 51 3.00 -7.76 -4.27
CA GLY A 51 3.03 -6.67 -3.29
C GLY A 51 2.12 -5.50 -3.63
N ILE A 52 1.75 -4.74 -2.60
CA ILE A 52 0.94 -3.52 -2.71
C ILE A 52 1.67 -2.47 -3.55
N GLY A 53 2.99 -2.29 -3.37
CA GLY A 53 3.78 -1.31 -4.13
C GLY A 53 3.75 -1.59 -5.63
N ARG A 54 3.98 -2.85 -6.05
CA ARG A 54 3.88 -3.27 -7.44
C ARG A 54 2.49 -3.04 -8.03
N ALA A 55 1.44 -3.44 -7.32
CA ALA A 55 0.06 -3.23 -7.75
C ALA A 55 -0.27 -1.75 -7.89
N THR A 56 0.22 -0.91 -6.97
CA THR A 56 0.05 0.55 -7.01
C THR A 56 0.79 1.17 -8.19
N ALA A 57 2.01 0.73 -8.50
CA ALA A 57 2.76 1.21 -9.66
C ALA A 57 2.02 0.92 -10.98
N LEU A 58 1.47 -0.29 -11.12
CA LEU A 58 0.65 -0.66 -12.28
C LEU A 58 -0.66 0.16 -12.36
N GLN A 59 -1.32 0.39 -11.23
CA GLN A 59 -2.52 1.23 -11.17
C GLN A 59 -2.20 2.69 -11.50
N PHE A 60 -1.12 3.26 -10.99
CA PHE A 60 -0.69 4.62 -11.31
C PHE A 60 -0.38 4.78 -12.79
N ALA A 61 0.32 3.80 -13.39
CA ALA A 61 0.58 3.79 -14.82
C ALA A 61 -0.73 3.73 -15.64
N HIS A 62 -1.69 2.90 -15.21
CA HIS A 62 -3.01 2.83 -15.83
C HIS A 62 -3.74 4.18 -15.76
N GLU A 63 -3.59 4.93 -14.66
CA GLU A 63 -4.23 6.24 -14.48
C GLU A 63 -3.44 7.41 -15.09
N GLY A 64 -2.42 7.13 -15.92
CA GLY A 64 -1.77 8.12 -16.76
C GLY A 64 -0.73 8.98 -16.05
N VAL A 65 -0.13 8.50 -14.96
CA VAL A 65 1.00 9.19 -14.34
C VAL A 65 2.11 9.43 -15.38
N LYS A 66 2.78 10.58 -15.32
CA LYS A 66 3.83 10.94 -16.28
C LYS A 66 5.11 10.13 -16.05
N HIS A 67 5.54 10.02 -14.80
CA HIS A 67 6.76 9.32 -14.43
C HIS A 67 6.59 8.63 -13.07
N ILE A 68 6.98 7.35 -12.98
CA ILE A 68 7.00 6.58 -11.74
C ILE A 68 8.42 6.13 -11.44
N TYR A 69 8.88 6.41 -10.22
CA TYR A 69 10.07 5.80 -9.62
C TYR A 69 9.61 4.62 -8.76
N VAL A 70 10.01 3.41 -9.14
CA VAL A 70 9.72 2.18 -8.39
C VAL A 70 10.96 1.74 -7.65
N CYS A 71 10.89 1.66 -6.33
CA CYS A 71 12.03 1.46 -5.45
C CYS A 71 11.82 0.27 -4.52
N ASP A 72 12.87 -0.48 -4.28
CA ASP A 72 12.95 -1.51 -3.25
C ASP A 72 14.41 -1.73 -2.84
N ILE A 73 14.64 -2.28 -1.65
CA ILE A 73 15.98 -2.72 -1.22
C ILE A 73 16.40 -3.97 -2.00
N ASP A 74 15.44 -4.83 -2.34
CA ASP A 74 15.63 -5.98 -3.23
C ASP A 74 15.17 -5.58 -4.64
N ASP A 75 16.13 -5.46 -5.54
CA ASP A 75 15.90 -5.02 -6.92
C ASP A 75 15.61 -6.14 -7.93
N GLU A 76 15.66 -7.41 -7.51
CA GLU A 76 15.52 -8.58 -8.39
C GLU A 76 14.30 -8.47 -9.33
N ASN A 77 13.18 -8.05 -8.80
CA ASN A 77 11.91 -7.98 -9.54
C ASN A 77 11.57 -6.58 -10.12
N LEU A 78 12.37 -5.55 -9.83
CA LEU A 78 12.11 -4.19 -10.33
C LEU A 78 12.25 -4.09 -11.85
N PRO A 79 13.23 -4.75 -12.54
CA PRO A 79 13.31 -4.76 -14.00
C PRO A 79 12.04 -5.30 -14.66
N SER A 80 11.46 -6.39 -14.14
CA SER A 80 10.23 -6.98 -14.66
C SER A 80 9.02 -6.06 -14.49
N LEU A 81 8.96 -5.29 -13.40
CA LEU A 81 7.91 -4.29 -13.19
C LEU A 81 8.05 -3.14 -14.20
N LYS A 82 9.26 -2.60 -14.36
CA LYS A 82 9.57 -1.56 -15.34
C LYS A 82 9.21 -2.00 -16.76
N GLU A 83 9.61 -3.21 -17.17
CA GLU A 83 9.26 -3.77 -18.48
C GLU A 83 7.75 -3.86 -18.67
N THR A 84 7.03 -4.38 -17.67
CA THR A 84 5.57 -4.50 -17.71
C THR A 84 4.90 -3.13 -17.89
N ILE A 85 5.33 -2.12 -17.14
CA ILE A 85 4.80 -0.75 -17.25
C ILE A 85 5.10 -0.17 -18.62
N THR A 86 6.33 -0.23 -19.08
CA THR A 86 6.76 0.35 -20.37
C THR A 86 6.04 -0.30 -21.56
N LYS A 87 5.84 -1.63 -21.51
CA LYS A 87 5.14 -2.38 -22.57
C LYS A 87 3.64 -2.06 -22.59
N ARG A 88 3.02 -1.98 -21.42
CA ARG A 88 1.56 -1.82 -21.30
C ARG A 88 1.11 -0.37 -21.39
N TYR A 89 1.96 0.56 -20.94
CA TYR A 89 1.70 1.99 -20.86
C TYR A 89 2.89 2.78 -21.43
N PRO A 90 3.08 2.81 -22.76
CA PRO A 90 4.28 3.41 -23.40
C PRO A 90 4.36 4.92 -23.24
N ASP A 91 3.29 5.57 -22.82
CA ASP A 91 3.22 7.00 -22.46
C ASP A 91 3.71 7.29 -21.02
N VAL A 92 4.01 6.25 -20.23
CA VAL A 92 4.46 6.38 -18.84
C VAL A 92 5.95 6.08 -18.73
N LYS A 93 6.73 7.06 -18.25
CA LYS A 93 8.13 6.80 -17.91
C LYS A 93 8.22 6.02 -16.59
N CYS A 94 9.04 4.96 -16.54
CA CYS A 94 9.29 4.18 -15.33
C CYS A 94 10.78 4.06 -15.07
N THR A 95 11.23 4.47 -13.88
CA THR A 95 12.61 4.33 -13.40
C THR A 95 12.63 3.38 -12.22
N ALA A 96 13.42 2.32 -12.32
CA ALA A 96 13.62 1.33 -11.26
C ALA A 96 14.92 1.62 -10.51
N ILE A 97 14.89 1.66 -9.18
CA ILE A 97 16.03 2.04 -8.33
C ILE A 97 16.10 1.11 -7.13
N ALA A 98 17.26 0.43 -6.96
CA ALA A 98 17.61 -0.24 -5.70
C ALA A 98 17.80 0.82 -4.61
N SER A 99 17.05 0.74 -3.51
CA SER A 99 17.08 1.78 -2.47
C SER A 99 16.54 1.27 -1.15
N ASP A 100 17.25 1.57 -0.07
CA ASP A 100 16.73 1.40 1.29
C ASP A 100 15.86 2.61 1.65
N ALA A 101 14.57 2.37 1.85
CA ALA A 101 13.62 3.40 2.24
C ALA A 101 13.84 3.95 3.67
N ALA A 102 14.61 3.25 4.51
CA ALA A 102 14.97 3.67 5.86
C ALA A 102 16.34 4.37 5.93
N ASP A 103 17.06 4.49 4.80
CA ASP A 103 18.30 5.27 4.69
C ASP A 103 18.03 6.67 4.12
N GLU A 104 18.41 7.70 4.89
CA GLU A 104 18.14 9.10 4.52
C GLU A 104 18.84 9.52 3.23
N ALA A 105 20.08 9.07 3.01
CA ALA A 105 20.83 9.40 1.80
C ALA A 105 20.18 8.78 0.54
N SER A 106 19.69 7.54 0.64
CA SER A 106 18.96 6.87 -0.42
C SER A 106 17.66 7.60 -0.77
N VAL A 107 16.87 7.98 0.23
CA VAL A 107 15.60 8.70 0.02
C VAL A 107 15.83 10.07 -0.60
N THR A 108 16.82 10.84 -0.13
CA THR A 108 17.16 12.15 -0.70
C THR A 108 17.66 12.04 -2.13
N SER A 109 18.50 11.05 -2.44
CA SER A 109 19.02 10.80 -3.79
C SER A 109 17.90 10.54 -4.81
N ILE A 110 16.89 9.73 -4.45
CA ILE A 110 15.75 9.47 -5.35
C ILE A 110 14.93 10.73 -5.58
N ILE A 111 14.69 11.52 -4.53
CA ILE A 111 13.93 12.77 -4.63
C ILE A 111 14.70 13.78 -5.49
N ASP A 112 16.01 13.91 -5.31
CA ASP A 112 16.84 14.81 -6.11
C ASP A 112 16.88 14.38 -7.59
N GLN A 113 16.99 13.09 -7.88
CA GLN A 113 16.86 12.58 -9.23
C GLN A 113 15.48 12.88 -9.82
N CYS A 114 14.41 12.67 -9.04
CA CYS A 114 13.05 12.99 -9.46
C CYS A 114 12.88 14.47 -9.83
N LEU A 115 13.39 15.37 -9.00
CA LEU A 115 13.37 16.81 -9.24
C LEU A 115 14.24 17.22 -10.45
N SER A 116 15.41 16.61 -10.61
CA SER A 116 16.28 16.84 -11.77
C SER A 116 15.61 16.41 -13.08
N ASP A 117 14.95 15.24 -13.09
CA ASP A 117 14.32 14.68 -14.27
C ASP A 117 13.01 15.39 -14.68
N ASN A 118 12.26 15.91 -13.70
CA ASN A 118 10.88 16.35 -13.92
C ASN A 118 10.59 17.79 -13.46
N GLY A 119 11.44 18.37 -12.62
CA GLY A 119 11.25 19.69 -12.02
C GLY A 119 10.27 19.71 -10.82
N HIS A 120 9.57 18.63 -10.54
CA HIS A 120 8.58 18.55 -9.47
C HIS A 120 8.36 17.12 -8.99
N LEU A 121 7.74 16.99 -7.81
CA LEU A 121 7.23 15.76 -7.23
C LEU A 121 5.79 16.00 -6.76
N ASP A 122 4.86 15.07 -7.09
CA ASP A 122 3.44 15.19 -6.73
C ASP A 122 3.00 14.12 -5.74
N ILE A 123 3.53 12.90 -5.85
CA ILE A 123 3.09 11.76 -5.06
C ILE A 123 4.28 11.02 -4.48
N PHE A 124 4.23 10.73 -3.17
CA PHE A 124 5.14 9.79 -2.53
C PHE A 124 4.33 8.71 -1.81
N PHE A 125 4.46 7.46 -2.24
CA PHE A 125 3.85 6.32 -1.57
C PHE A 125 4.92 5.56 -0.77
N ALA A 126 4.97 5.80 0.54
CA ALA A 126 5.84 5.13 1.49
C ALA A 126 5.21 3.79 1.89
N ASN A 127 5.61 2.72 1.20
CA ASN A 127 5.01 1.41 1.35
C ASN A 127 5.99 0.33 1.84
N ALA A 128 7.30 0.56 1.78
CA ALA A 128 8.30 -0.38 2.31
C ALA A 128 8.02 -0.72 3.78
N ALA A 129 8.02 -2.01 4.11
CA ALA A 129 7.75 -2.49 5.47
C ALA A 129 8.21 -3.93 5.67
N ARG A 130 8.42 -4.29 6.96
CA ARG A 130 8.60 -5.69 7.41
C ARG A 130 7.57 -6.07 8.48
N ALA A 131 7.38 -7.38 8.66
CA ALA A 131 6.62 -7.96 9.77
C ALA A 131 7.34 -9.20 10.28
N THR A 132 7.44 -9.39 11.60
CA THR A 132 8.08 -10.56 12.22
C THR A 132 7.10 -11.71 12.43
N GLY A 133 5.91 -11.42 12.95
CA GLY A 133 4.90 -12.42 13.31
C GLY A 133 5.21 -13.19 14.61
N ALA A 134 6.24 -12.80 15.36
CA ALA A 134 6.63 -13.45 16.61
C ALA A 134 5.67 -13.10 17.78
N PRO A 135 5.45 -14.03 18.73
CA PRO A 135 4.77 -13.72 20.00
C PRO A 135 5.68 -12.84 20.87
N ILE A 136 5.10 -12.08 21.82
CA ILE A 136 5.85 -11.17 22.69
C ILE A 136 7.00 -11.85 23.45
N SER A 137 6.83 -13.09 23.83
CA SER A 137 7.87 -13.87 24.54
C SER A 137 9.07 -14.26 23.68
N ALA A 138 8.95 -14.12 22.36
CA ALA A 138 10.02 -14.44 21.38
C ALA A 138 10.42 -13.22 20.54
N THR A 139 9.89 -12.05 20.83
CA THR A 139 10.29 -10.78 20.22
C THR A 139 11.38 -10.17 21.08
N ASP A 140 12.59 -10.04 20.56
CA ASP A 140 13.68 -9.35 21.23
C ASP A 140 13.70 -7.84 20.91
N VAL A 141 14.60 -7.09 21.57
CA VAL A 141 14.71 -5.64 21.38
C VAL A 141 15.24 -5.32 19.98
N GLU A 142 16.13 -6.11 19.44
CA GLU A 142 16.70 -5.93 18.10
C GLU A 142 15.62 -6.05 17.01
N ASP A 143 14.73 -7.03 17.13
CA ASP A 143 13.56 -7.18 16.23
C ASP A 143 12.61 -5.99 16.32
N LEU A 144 12.34 -5.50 17.54
CA LEU A 144 11.54 -4.31 17.77
C LEU A 144 12.17 -3.07 17.10
N GLU A 145 13.45 -2.83 17.35
CA GLU A 145 14.19 -1.69 16.80
C GLU A 145 14.28 -1.75 15.27
N THR A 146 14.61 -2.91 14.72
CA THR A 146 14.67 -3.12 13.27
C THR A 146 13.31 -2.90 12.61
N THR A 147 12.23 -3.41 13.22
CA THR A 147 10.87 -3.22 12.70
C THR A 147 10.48 -1.75 12.74
N HIS A 148 10.82 -1.01 13.82
CA HIS A 148 10.57 0.42 13.90
C HIS A 148 11.43 1.21 12.91
N HIS A 149 12.71 0.86 12.76
CA HIS A 149 13.58 1.50 11.78
C HIS A 149 13.01 1.36 10.36
N ILE A 150 12.66 0.15 9.94
CA ILE A 150 12.14 -0.05 8.59
C ILE A 150 10.75 0.58 8.42
N ASN A 151 9.81 0.34 9.34
CA ASN A 151 8.41 0.72 9.14
C ASN A 151 8.11 2.19 9.46
N VAL A 152 8.83 2.77 10.45
CA VAL A 152 8.54 4.13 10.95
C VAL A 152 9.52 5.14 10.37
N THR A 153 10.84 4.84 10.40
CA THR A 153 11.84 5.77 9.87
C THR A 153 11.66 5.99 8.39
N SER A 154 11.34 4.96 7.59
CA SER A 154 11.04 5.12 6.16
C SER A 154 9.89 6.10 5.90
N CYS A 155 8.81 5.98 6.67
CA CYS A 155 7.66 6.89 6.57
C CYS A 155 8.01 8.31 7.04
N PHE A 156 8.82 8.44 8.09
CA PHE A 156 9.31 9.74 8.56
C PHE A 156 10.18 10.43 7.51
N LEU A 157 11.13 9.72 6.89
CA LEU A 157 11.99 10.26 5.84
C LEU A 157 11.18 10.68 4.60
N ALA A 158 10.18 9.88 4.22
CA ALA A 158 9.24 10.25 3.18
C ALA A 158 8.52 11.56 3.51
N CYS A 159 7.97 11.70 4.72
CA CYS A 159 7.31 12.93 5.16
C CYS A 159 8.26 14.13 5.14
N LYS A 160 9.48 13.97 5.68
CA LYS A 160 10.47 15.03 5.80
C LYS A 160 10.93 15.55 4.43
N HIS A 161 11.34 14.66 3.55
CA HIS A 161 11.99 15.04 2.29
C HIS A 161 11.01 15.21 1.13
N ALA A 162 9.97 14.36 1.02
CA ALA A 162 8.98 14.54 -0.03
C ALA A 162 8.13 15.80 0.20
N ALA A 163 7.77 16.14 1.45
CA ALA A 163 7.07 17.39 1.72
C ALA A 163 7.88 18.60 1.25
N ALA A 164 9.17 18.66 1.58
CA ALA A 164 10.05 19.74 1.13
C ALA A 164 10.15 19.84 -0.41
N ALA A 165 10.18 18.70 -1.11
CA ALA A 165 10.16 18.64 -2.55
C ALA A 165 8.81 19.08 -3.14
N MET A 166 7.71 18.71 -2.50
CA MET A 166 6.34 19.04 -2.92
C MET A 166 6.00 20.53 -2.75
N LEU A 167 6.71 21.25 -1.89
CA LEU A 167 6.60 22.71 -1.77
C LEU A 167 7.26 23.47 -2.94
N LYS A 168 8.16 22.83 -3.70
CA LYS A 168 8.76 23.42 -4.88
C LYS A 168 7.72 23.52 -5.99
N THR A 169 7.70 24.65 -6.68
CA THR A 169 6.80 24.95 -7.81
C THR A 169 7.53 24.83 -9.14
N HIS A 170 6.77 24.54 -10.19
CA HIS A 170 7.26 24.55 -11.58
C HIS A 170 6.28 25.33 -12.45
N PRO A 171 6.70 26.40 -13.16
CA PRO A 171 5.79 27.32 -13.84
C PRO A 171 4.79 26.67 -14.80
N GLN A 172 5.20 25.59 -15.48
CA GLN A 172 4.37 24.93 -16.49
C GLN A 172 3.60 23.70 -15.98
N HIS A 173 4.10 23.03 -14.93
CA HIS A 173 3.57 21.73 -14.50
C HIS A 173 3.01 21.75 -13.09
N LYS A 174 3.46 22.67 -12.25
CA LYS A 174 3.08 22.78 -10.85
C LYS A 174 3.18 24.24 -10.36
N PRO A 175 2.22 25.10 -10.74
CA PRO A 175 2.28 26.53 -10.45
C PRO A 175 2.15 26.84 -8.95
N GLU A 176 1.55 25.94 -8.15
CA GLU A 176 1.34 26.09 -6.71
C GLU A 176 1.91 24.91 -5.94
N PRO A 177 2.36 25.11 -4.69
CA PRO A 177 2.72 24.00 -3.81
C PRO A 177 1.55 23.03 -3.64
N SER A 178 1.80 21.75 -3.82
CA SER A 178 0.79 20.70 -3.65
C SER A 178 1.45 19.34 -3.61
N GLY A 179 0.76 18.32 -3.16
CA GLY A 179 1.24 16.94 -3.22
C GLY A 179 0.42 15.99 -2.35
N SER A 180 0.70 14.71 -2.49
CA SER A 180 0.10 13.67 -1.68
C SER A 180 1.16 12.67 -1.20
N ILE A 181 1.32 12.59 0.11
CA ILE A 181 2.10 11.55 0.77
C ILE A 181 1.10 10.51 1.30
N VAL A 182 1.25 9.28 0.86
CA VAL A 182 0.46 8.15 1.36
C VAL A 182 1.40 7.17 2.03
N MET A 183 1.06 6.70 3.22
CA MET A 183 1.86 5.73 3.97
C MET A 183 1.08 4.44 4.20
N THR A 184 1.76 3.30 4.11
CA THR A 184 1.15 2.00 4.43
C THR A 184 1.25 1.74 5.93
N ALA A 185 0.16 2.02 6.65
CA ALA A 185 -0.05 1.56 8.02
C ALA A 185 -0.59 0.11 8.00
N SER A 186 -1.54 -0.22 8.86
CA SER A 186 -2.22 -1.51 8.91
C SER A 186 -3.45 -1.42 9.83
N VAL A 187 -4.40 -2.31 9.66
CA VAL A 187 -5.44 -2.57 10.67
C VAL A 187 -4.82 -2.96 12.03
N ALA A 188 -3.60 -3.54 12.03
CA ALA A 188 -2.85 -3.85 13.25
C ALA A 188 -2.44 -2.61 14.06
N GLY A 189 -2.34 -1.43 13.43
CA GLY A 189 -2.15 -0.15 14.11
C GLY A 189 -3.44 0.47 14.65
N LEU A 190 -4.60 -0.02 14.24
CA LEU A 190 -5.91 0.46 14.67
C LEU A 190 -6.52 -0.38 15.78
N ARG A 191 -6.20 -1.69 15.81
CA ARG A 191 -6.73 -2.64 16.80
C ARG A 191 -5.79 -3.80 17.06
N SER A 192 -5.90 -4.41 18.22
CA SER A 192 -5.13 -5.59 18.62
C SER A 192 -5.55 -6.85 17.83
N GLY A 193 -4.66 -7.86 17.81
CA GLY A 193 -4.93 -9.19 17.27
C GLY A 193 -4.71 -9.34 15.75
N ALA A 194 -4.22 -8.30 15.08
CA ALA A 194 -3.98 -8.32 13.63
C ALA A 194 -2.48 -8.36 13.24
N GLY A 195 -1.57 -8.39 14.20
CA GLY A 195 -0.12 -8.46 13.99
C GLY A 195 0.64 -8.69 15.28
N SER A 196 1.96 -8.94 15.17
CA SER A 196 2.89 -9.00 16.31
C SER A 196 2.99 -7.66 17.03
N VAL A 197 3.56 -7.64 18.24
CA VAL A 197 3.60 -6.44 19.08
C VAL A 197 4.46 -5.34 18.45
N ASP A 198 5.63 -5.68 17.92
CA ASP A 198 6.56 -4.78 17.23
C ASP A 198 5.92 -4.18 15.97
N TYR A 199 5.30 -5.02 15.14
CA TYR A 199 4.59 -4.59 13.93
C TYR A 199 3.40 -3.68 14.26
N SER A 200 2.56 -4.06 15.20
CA SER A 200 1.38 -3.28 15.59
C SER A 200 1.76 -1.91 16.14
N ALA A 201 2.79 -1.85 17.01
CA ALA A 201 3.32 -0.60 17.54
C ALA A 201 3.87 0.29 16.41
N SER A 202 4.66 -0.27 15.48
CA SER A 202 5.19 0.48 14.35
C SER A 202 4.09 1.04 13.45
N LYS A 203 3.02 0.27 13.19
CA LYS A 203 1.92 0.72 12.34
C LYS A 203 1.01 1.75 13.02
N ALA A 204 0.88 1.72 14.34
CA ALA A 204 0.26 2.79 15.12
C ALA A 204 1.09 4.09 15.06
N ALA A 205 2.42 3.99 15.12
CA ALA A 205 3.32 5.14 14.94
C ALA A 205 3.17 5.77 13.55
N VAL A 206 3.04 4.97 12.47
CA VAL A 206 2.78 5.47 11.10
C VAL A 206 1.47 6.25 11.02
N ILE A 207 0.41 5.80 11.69
CA ILE A 207 -0.87 6.53 11.75
C ILE A 207 -0.68 7.89 12.42
N SER A 208 0.02 7.93 13.56
CA SER A 208 0.32 9.17 14.27
C SER A 208 1.20 10.12 13.44
N LEU A 209 2.18 9.59 12.70
CA LEU A 209 2.99 10.37 11.75
C LEU A 209 2.12 11.03 10.68
N ALA A 210 1.17 10.29 10.07
CA ALA A 210 0.28 10.83 9.06
C ALA A 210 -0.53 12.02 9.59
N GLN A 211 -1.15 11.85 10.75
CA GLN A 211 -1.98 12.86 11.39
C GLN A 211 -1.20 14.11 11.77
N THR A 212 -0.04 13.92 12.43
CA THR A 212 0.80 15.00 12.91
C THR A 212 1.43 15.78 11.75
N THR A 213 1.95 15.09 10.73
CA THR A 213 2.55 15.73 9.56
C THR A 213 1.51 16.49 8.74
N ALA A 214 0.30 15.95 8.57
CA ALA A 214 -0.80 16.64 7.91
C ALA A 214 -1.13 17.99 8.59
N TRP A 215 -1.12 18.01 9.91
CA TRP A 215 -1.30 19.25 10.68
C TRP A 215 -0.13 20.23 10.53
N GLN A 216 1.12 19.74 10.55
CA GLN A 216 2.31 20.58 10.40
C GLN A 216 2.43 21.20 9.01
N LEU A 217 1.89 20.54 7.96
CA LEU A 217 1.88 21.03 6.58
C LEU A 217 0.64 21.87 6.24
N GLN A 218 -0.03 22.44 7.22
CA GLN A 218 -1.19 23.32 7.01
C GLN A 218 -0.89 24.46 6.02
N LYS A 219 -1.87 24.82 5.19
CA LYS A 219 -1.80 25.88 4.17
C LYS A 219 -0.81 25.61 3.01
N THR A 220 -0.33 24.39 2.86
CA THR A 220 0.63 24.04 1.78
C THR A 220 0.00 23.26 0.62
N ASN A 221 -1.26 22.84 0.72
CA ASN A 221 -1.91 21.89 -0.18
C ASN A 221 -1.18 20.51 -0.30
N VAL A 222 -0.21 20.23 0.56
CA VAL A 222 0.39 18.89 0.69
C VAL A 222 -0.44 18.09 1.68
N ARG A 223 -1.01 16.98 1.21
CA ARG A 223 -1.84 16.08 2.02
C ARG A 223 -1.03 14.88 2.49
N VAL A 224 -1.27 14.43 3.70
CA VAL A 224 -0.60 13.25 4.27
C VAL A 224 -1.65 12.33 4.86
N ASN A 225 -1.71 11.09 4.34
CA ASN A 225 -2.69 10.10 4.75
C ASN A 225 -2.03 8.73 4.95
N ALA A 226 -2.65 7.87 5.74
CA ALA A 226 -2.27 6.47 5.88
C ALA A 226 -3.38 5.56 5.33
N VAL A 227 -3.00 4.54 4.56
CA VAL A 227 -3.88 3.41 4.24
C VAL A 227 -3.64 2.31 5.27
N CYS A 228 -4.71 1.67 5.74
CA CYS A 228 -4.66 0.62 6.76
C CYS A 228 -5.21 -0.70 6.17
N PRO A 229 -4.37 -1.49 5.47
CA PRO A 229 -4.79 -2.76 4.92
C PRO A 229 -5.21 -3.76 6.01
N GLY A 230 -6.23 -4.58 5.73
CA GLY A 230 -6.53 -5.79 6.46
C GLY A 230 -5.62 -6.94 6.05
N LEU A 231 -6.14 -8.17 6.10
CA LEU A 231 -5.39 -9.34 5.62
C LEU A 231 -5.41 -9.37 4.08
N ILE A 232 -4.28 -9.06 3.48
CA ILE A 232 -4.08 -8.99 2.03
C ILE A 232 -3.13 -10.12 1.60
N GLU A 233 -3.45 -10.84 0.53
CA GLU A 233 -2.57 -11.86 -0.04
C GLU A 233 -1.43 -11.18 -0.80
N THR A 234 -0.25 -11.18 -0.18
CA THR A 234 1.01 -10.59 -0.67
C THR A 234 2.18 -11.49 -0.33
N GLY A 235 3.39 -11.18 -0.82
CA GLY A 235 4.61 -11.89 -0.42
C GLY A 235 4.83 -11.90 1.10
N MET A 236 4.54 -10.81 1.81
CA MET A 236 4.68 -10.72 3.26
C MET A 236 3.77 -11.71 4.02
N THR A 237 2.56 -11.95 3.53
CA THR A 237 1.56 -12.81 4.17
C THR A 237 1.54 -14.23 3.59
N LEU A 238 2.36 -14.51 2.57
CA LEU A 238 2.42 -15.80 1.88
C LEU A 238 2.54 -17.00 2.84
N PRO A 239 3.40 -16.99 3.88
CA PRO A 239 3.48 -18.11 4.81
C PRO A 239 2.16 -18.45 5.50
N THR A 240 1.36 -17.43 5.85
CA THR A 240 0.01 -17.63 6.44
C THR A 240 -0.93 -18.30 5.46
N PHE A 241 -0.90 -17.90 4.20
CA PHE A 241 -1.75 -18.47 3.14
C PHE A 241 -1.34 -19.90 2.79
N GLU A 242 -0.05 -20.18 2.69
CA GLU A 242 0.49 -21.51 2.41
C GLU A 242 0.16 -22.49 3.54
N MET A 243 0.33 -22.08 4.79
CA MET A 243 -0.03 -22.87 5.95
C MET A 243 -1.53 -23.20 5.96
N ALA A 244 -2.39 -22.25 5.62
CA ALA A 244 -3.83 -22.48 5.54
C ALA A 244 -4.21 -23.41 4.38
N ARG A 245 -3.53 -23.32 3.24
CA ARG A 245 -3.69 -24.23 2.10
C ARG A 245 -3.28 -25.66 2.48
N ALA A 246 -2.12 -25.83 3.12
CA ALA A 246 -1.62 -27.13 3.58
C ALA A 246 -2.58 -27.80 4.60
N ARG A 247 -3.25 -27.00 5.42
CA ARG A 247 -4.25 -27.48 6.41
C ARG A 247 -5.66 -27.66 5.83
N GLY A 248 -5.89 -27.38 4.56
CA GLY A 248 -7.23 -27.40 3.94
C GLY A 248 -8.20 -26.33 4.51
N THR A 249 -7.66 -25.26 5.12
CA THR A 249 -8.46 -24.21 5.77
C THR A 249 -8.44 -22.89 5.01
N ALA A 250 -7.92 -22.84 3.79
CA ALA A 250 -7.80 -21.63 2.98
C ALA A 250 -9.13 -20.87 2.79
N GLY A 251 -10.25 -21.58 2.68
CA GLY A 251 -11.60 -21.00 2.59
C GLY A 251 -12.08 -20.28 3.86
N LYS A 252 -11.32 -20.40 4.98
CA LYS A 252 -11.62 -19.69 6.25
C LYS A 252 -10.85 -18.37 6.38
N ILE A 253 -9.90 -18.09 5.49
CA ILE A 253 -9.13 -16.85 5.56
C ILE A 253 -10.06 -15.68 5.29
N GLY A 254 -10.08 -14.71 6.21
CA GLY A 254 -10.95 -13.54 6.13
C GLY A 254 -12.36 -13.71 6.66
N GLN A 255 -12.73 -14.90 7.19
CA GLN A 255 -14.08 -15.18 7.72
C GLN A 255 -14.52 -14.24 8.87
N LEU A 256 -13.57 -13.53 9.49
CA LEU A 256 -13.85 -12.62 10.63
C LEU A 256 -14.18 -11.19 10.18
N ASN A 257 -14.01 -10.86 8.92
CA ASN A 257 -14.47 -9.57 8.41
C ASN A 257 -15.84 -9.69 7.70
N PRO A 258 -16.64 -8.63 7.63
CA PRO A 258 -17.97 -8.65 6.99
C PRO A 258 -17.99 -9.09 5.53
N THR A 259 -16.89 -8.89 4.78
CA THR A 259 -16.79 -9.36 3.39
C THR A 259 -16.51 -10.86 3.29
N ALA A 260 -16.22 -11.51 4.42
CA ALA A 260 -15.96 -12.96 4.57
C ALA A 260 -14.85 -13.50 3.64
N ARG A 261 -13.86 -12.65 3.31
CA ARG A 261 -12.71 -13.00 2.48
C ARG A 261 -11.50 -12.14 2.81
N TYR A 262 -10.34 -12.57 2.37
CA TYR A 262 -9.14 -11.73 2.34
C TYR A 262 -9.18 -10.73 1.17
N GLY A 263 -8.32 -9.73 1.23
CA GLY A 263 -8.12 -8.76 0.16
C GLY A 263 -6.94 -9.11 -0.75
N VAL A 264 -6.84 -8.41 -1.86
CA VAL A 264 -5.70 -8.47 -2.79
C VAL A 264 -5.07 -7.10 -2.97
N ALA A 265 -3.80 -7.06 -3.38
CA ALA A 265 -3.02 -5.83 -3.50
C ALA A 265 -3.70 -4.76 -4.38
N ALA A 266 -4.44 -5.17 -5.41
CA ALA A 266 -5.19 -4.28 -6.29
C ALA A 266 -6.27 -3.45 -5.55
N GLU A 267 -6.87 -3.99 -4.49
CA GLU A 267 -7.87 -3.25 -3.69
C GLU A 267 -7.22 -2.13 -2.88
N ILE A 268 -6.01 -2.37 -2.38
CA ILE A 268 -5.23 -1.33 -1.68
C ILE A 268 -4.73 -0.30 -2.68
N ALA A 269 -4.24 -0.72 -3.86
CA ALA A 269 -3.80 0.17 -4.93
C ALA A 269 -4.90 1.16 -5.37
N ASN A 270 -6.17 0.72 -5.43
CA ASN A 270 -7.30 1.61 -5.71
C ASN A 270 -7.48 2.70 -4.64
N ALA A 271 -7.37 2.35 -3.36
CA ALA A 271 -7.48 3.31 -2.26
C ALA A 271 -6.29 4.29 -2.24
N VAL A 272 -5.06 3.80 -2.48
CA VAL A 272 -3.87 4.64 -2.61
C VAL A 272 -4.01 5.60 -3.79
N THR A 273 -4.50 5.12 -4.93
CA THR A 273 -4.74 5.97 -6.11
C THR A 273 -5.76 7.07 -5.83
N PHE A 274 -6.85 6.77 -5.13
CA PHE A 274 -7.80 7.79 -4.67
C PHE A 274 -7.12 8.84 -3.79
N LEU A 275 -6.39 8.41 -2.74
CA LEU A 275 -5.69 9.33 -1.84
C LEU A 275 -4.60 10.16 -2.55
N ALA A 276 -3.98 9.61 -3.59
CA ALA A 276 -2.95 10.28 -4.39
C ALA A 276 -3.53 11.27 -5.41
N SER A 277 -4.78 11.09 -5.82
CA SER A 277 -5.44 11.89 -6.87
C SER A 277 -6.05 13.18 -6.33
N ASP A 278 -6.49 14.04 -7.26
CA ASP A 278 -7.21 15.28 -6.93
C ASP A 278 -8.66 15.03 -6.49
N GLU A 279 -9.17 13.80 -6.59
CA GLU A 279 -10.44 13.40 -5.99
C GLU A 279 -10.42 13.46 -4.46
N ALA A 280 -9.22 13.39 -3.84
CA ALA A 280 -9.01 13.41 -2.40
C ALA A 280 -8.53 14.76 -1.86
N THR A 281 -8.80 15.88 -2.54
CA THR A 281 -8.29 17.21 -2.15
C THR A 281 -8.69 17.65 -0.74
N TYR A 282 -9.80 17.12 -0.20
CA TYR A 282 -10.27 17.42 1.16
C TYR A 282 -10.05 16.26 2.15
N VAL A 283 -9.26 15.24 1.74
CA VAL A 283 -8.88 14.09 2.59
C VAL A 283 -7.45 14.28 3.06
N ASN A 284 -7.27 14.62 4.34
CA ASN A 284 -5.97 14.90 4.94
C ASN A 284 -5.93 14.40 6.38
N GLY A 285 -4.84 13.74 6.79
CA GLY A 285 -4.67 13.18 8.13
C GLY A 285 -5.52 11.93 8.42
N VAL A 286 -6.07 11.26 7.40
CA VAL A 286 -6.89 10.08 7.62
C VAL A 286 -6.05 8.81 7.76
N ALA A 287 -6.47 7.91 8.66
CA ALA A 287 -6.09 6.51 8.66
C ALA A 287 -7.23 5.72 8.00
N LEU A 288 -7.10 5.40 6.71
CA LEU A 288 -8.16 4.80 5.90
C LEU A 288 -8.11 3.26 5.96
N PRO A 289 -9.04 2.57 6.65
CA PRO A 289 -9.11 1.13 6.64
C PRO A 289 -9.54 0.61 5.26
N VAL A 290 -8.79 -0.39 4.75
CA VAL A 290 -9.13 -1.14 3.54
C VAL A 290 -9.02 -2.62 3.90
N ASP A 291 -9.99 -3.13 4.68
CA ASP A 291 -9.87 -4.34 5.49
C ASP A 291 -11.11 -5.24 5.45
N GLY A 292 -12.04 -4.97 4.55
CA GLY A 292 -13.30 -5.70 4.43
C GLY A 292 -14.24 -5.50 5.63
N GLY A 293 -14.03 -4.43 6.42
CA GLY A 293 -14.81 -4.11 7.61
C GLY A 293 -14.30 -4.76 8.89
N LEU A 294 -13.09 -5.37 8.86
CA LEU A 294 -12.52 -6.05 10.04
C LEU A 294 -12.37 -5.10 11.24
N GLN A 295 -11.86 -3.90 11.01
CA GLN A 295 -11.66 -2.91 12.07
C GLN A 295 -12.97 -2.44 12.69
N ALA A 296 -14.03 -2.32 11.90
CA ALA A 296 -15.34 -1.82 12.31
C ALA A 296 -16.22 -2.91 12.96
N SER A 297 -15.77 -4.17 13.00
CA SER A 297 -16.55 -5.31 13.45
C SER A 297 -16.02 -5.88 14.76
N LEU A 298 -16.89 -6.47 15.56
CA LEU A 298 -16.49 -7.41 16.61
C LEU A 298 -15.97 -8.70 15.96
N PRO A 299 -14.86 -9.31 16.46
CA PRO A 299 -14.29 -10.54 15.90
C PRO A 299 -15.10 -11.77 16.32
N VAL A 300 -16.39 -11.75 16.03
CA VAL A 300 -17.30 -12.88 16.29
C VAL A 300 -17.74 -13.49 14.97
N MET A 301 -17.88 -14.81 14.95
CA MET A 301 -18.48 -15.49 13.80
C MET A 301 -19.92 -15.01 13.63
N PRO A 302 -20.32 -14.54 12.42
CA PRO A 302 -21.70 -14.17 12.18
C PRO A 302 -22.63 -15.35 12.48
N GLY A 303 -23.67 -15.11 13.25
CA GLY A 303 -24.80 -16.06 13.36
C GLY A 303 -25.52 -16.18 12.01
N LYS A 304 -26.46 -17.12 11.91
CA LYS A 304 -27.32 -17.29 10.74
C LYS A 304 -28.41 -16.19 10.70
N SER A 305 -28.02 -14.93 10.67
CA SER A 305 -28.99 -13.84 10.78
C SER A 305 -29.49 -13.29 9.43
N TYR A 306 -29.10 -13.91 8.31
CA TYR A 306 -29.59 -13.53 6.97
C TYR A 306 -29.73 -14.73 6.07
#